data_1d1d9a157761a759d7ce22fe33a53dc9
#
_entry.id   1d1d9a157761a759d7ce22fe33a53dc9
#
_cell.length_a   1.000
_cell.length_b   1.000
_cell.length_c   1.000
_cell.angle_alpha   90.00
_cell.angle_beta   90.00
_cell.angle_gamma   90.00
#
_symmetry.space_group_name_H-M   'P 1'
#
loop_
_entity.id
_entity.type
_entity.pdbx_description
1 polymer ?
#
loop_
_entity_poly.entity_id
_entity_poly.type
_entity_poly.pdbx_seq_one_letter_code
_entity_poly.pdbx_strand_id
1 'polypeptide(L)'
;AEFSAELSNLGVRVANLEDRIDNVKWGGEMRYTASKRMFHDGPDSSLNRLELRLKPVATINDHWLVRARIDGRAFMDTDTSTSVSLKQANAEGHYGNWTIEAGLLPVTTEQGIVYDDNLSGGQVTYANDKVTALVTGGRISTGRFVDRYKNDGVKELPGEKAFQSTGNFGKAALTFRPSSKFDITGEYIHISGLSSENYTPETKAYGSDTVGIWGIGANYKFDKNVKLSGYYGENTKGDLEKKFNRNFSAELRYKGASKADHGSFGLYAAYRHLGNMSVVAPTFGTIEPSWKGWEVGGEYTFAKNIVGYVAYFDGENIADRGTDVKKIWSRIRYFF
;
A
#
# COMPACT_ATOMS: atom_id res chain seq x y z
N ALA A 1 -0.67 28.40 -54.03
CA ALA A 1 0.70 28.15 -53.55
C ALA A 1 0.88 28.55 -52.06
N GLU A 2 0.42 29.74 -51.63
CA GLU A 2 0.50 30.26 -50.26
C GLU A 2 -0.29 29.41 -49.27
N PHE A 3 -1.53 29.07 -49.59
CA PHE A 3 -2.41 28.25 -48.75
C PHE A 3 -1.87 26.84 -48.49
N SER A 4 -1.17 26.25 -49.45
CA SER A 4 -0.51 24.94 -49.33
C SER A 4 0.72 24.99 -48.41
N ALA A 5 1.48 26.09 -48.42
CA ALA A 5 2.59 26.32 -47.54
C ALA A 5 2.16 26.58 -46.09
N GLU A 6 1.06 27.33 -45.90
CA GLU A 6 0.47 27.56 -44.55
C GLU A 6 -0.10 26.28 -43.94
N LEU A 7 -0.81 25.43 -44.72
CA LEU A 7 -1.31 24.15 -44.29
C LEU A 7 -0.18 23.18 -43.91
N SER A 8 0.90 23.17 -44.69
CA SER A 8 2.09 22.35 -44.37
C SER A 8 2.77 22.83 -43.09
N ASN A 9 2.90 24.14 -42.92
CA ASN A 9 3.48 24.73 -41.70
C ASN A 9 2.60 24.53 -40.49
N LEU A 10 1.28 24.62 -40.64
CA LEU A 10 0.31 24.30 -39.58
C LEU A 10 0.38 22.82 -39.21
N GLY A 11 0.48 21.91 -40.20
CA GLY A 11 0.64 20.48 -39.98
C GLY A 11 1.92 20.14 -39.19
N VAL A 12 3.05 20.78 -39.53
CA VAL A 12 4.31 20.60 -38.78
C VAL A 12 4.20 21.18 -37.34
N ARG A 13 3.52 22.28 -37.16
CA ARG A 13 3.32 22.89 -35.82
C ARG A 13 2.37 22.07 -34.98
N VAL A 14 1.33 21.49 -35.55
CA VAL A 14 0.43 20.56 -34.87
C VAL A 14 1.16 19.28 -34.49
N ALA A 15 1.91 18.66 -35.41
CA ALA A 15 2.70 17.49 -35.12
C ALA A 15 3.75 17.72 -34.00
N ASN A 16 4.44 18.86 -34.04
CA ASN A 16 5.37 19.26 -32.98
C ASN A 16 4.69 19.56 -31.63
N LEU A 17 3.44 20.03 -31.64
CA LEU A 17 2.63 20.21 -30.43
C LEU A 17 2.13 18.86 -29.90
N GLU A 18 1.66 17.98 -30.77
CA GLU A 18 1.25 16.60 -30.42
C GLU A 18 2.41 15.82 -29.84
N ASP A 19 3.60 15.85 -30.43
CA ASP A 19 4.81 15.22 -29.91
C ASP A 19 5.23 15.74 -28.52
N ARG A 20 4.94 17.00 -28.20
CA ARG A 20 5.29 17.60 -26.90
C ARG A 20 4.21 17.42 -25.84
N ILE A 21 2.93 17.37 -26.25
CA ILE A 21 1.79 17.21 -25.33
C ILE A 21 1.57 15.74 -25.00
N ASP A 22 1.85 14.81 -25.93
CA ASP A 22 1.61 13.38 -25.74
C ASP A 22 2.67 12.67 -24.88
N ASN A 23 3.84 13.28 -24.63
CA ASN A 23 4.90 12.64 -23.84
C ASN A 23 4.60 12.59 -22.34
N VAL A 24 3.69 13.43 -21.82
CA VAL A 24 3.31 13.42 -20.40
C VAL A 24 1.80 13.29 -20.27
N LYS A 25 1.34 12.14 -19.81
CA LYS A 25 -0.07 11.90 -19.49
C LYS A 25 -0.32 12.22 -18.03
N TRP A 26 -1.30 13.08 -17.78
CA TRP A 26 -1.76 13.44 -16.45
C TRP A 26 -2.97 12.60 -16.07
N GLY A 27 -2.92 12.00 -14.90
CA GLY A 27 -4.04 11.35 -14.28
C GLY A 27 -3.99 11.57 -12.77
N GLY A 28 -5.04 11.19 -12.10
CA GLY A 28 -5.05 11.37 -10.66
C GLY A 28 -6.34 10.95 -10.00
N GLU A 29 -6.45 11.34 -8.75
CA GLU A 29 -7.65 11.14 -7.96
C GLU A 29 -7.75 12.15 -6.83
N MET A 30 -8.94 12.62 -6.57
CA MET A 30 -9.31 13.25 -5.30
C MET A 30 -10.02 12.19 -4.45
N ARG A 31 -9.70 12.12 -3.16
CA ARG A 31 -10.36 11.22 -2.22
C ARG A 31 -10.69 11.92 -0.91
N TYR A 32 -11.88 11.65 -0.41
CA TYR A 32 -12.27 11.96 0.94
C TYR A 32 -12.32 10.67 1.75
N THR A 33 -11.69 10.67 2.93
CA THR A 33 -11.66 9.52 3.84
C THR A 33 -12.18 9.97 5.19
N ALA A 34 -13.18 9.25 5.72
CA ALA A 34 -13.65 9.40 7.08
C ALA A 34 -13.51 8.07 7.82
N SER A 35 -13.05 8.13 9.07
CA SER A 35 -13.02 6.95 9.93
C SER A 35 -13.28 7.32 11.38
N LYS A 36 -13.90 6.38 12.09
CA LYS A 36 -14.07 6.45 13.55
C LYS A 36 -13.58 5.15 14.16
N ARG A 37 -12.68 5.28 15.13
CA ARG A 37 -12.14 4.19 15.94
C ARG A 37 -12.76 4.31 17.34
N MET A 38 -13.29 3.20 17.82
CA MET A 38 -13.96 3.09 19.11
C MET A 38 -13.23 2.04 19.95
N PHE A 39 -12.86 2.39 21.15
CA PHE A 39 -12.28 1.50 22.15
C PHE A 39 -13.30 1.25 23.27
N HIS A 40 -13.29 0.05 23.84
CA HIS A 40 -14.16 -0.26 24.98
C HIS A 40 -13.83 0.62 26.19
N ASP A 41 -12.53 0.80 26.49
CA ASP A 41 -12.03 1.50 27.67
C ASP A 41 -11.12 2.69 27.31
N GLY A 42 -11.42 3.43 26.25
CA GLY A 42 -10.60 4.56 25.81
C GLY A 42 -11.37 5.60 25.01
N PRO A 43 -10.75 6.76 24.76
CA PRO A 43 -11.40 7.79 23.97
C PRO A 43 -11.50 7.35 22.49
N ASP A 44 -12.67 7.60 21.93
CA ASP A 44 -12.86 7.48 20.48
C ASP A 44 -11.95 8.44 19.70
N SER A 45 -11.50 8.02 18.53
CA SER A 45 -10.79 8.91 17.62
C SER A 45 -11.43 8.92 16.24
N SER A 46 -11.50 10.10 15.64
CA SER A 46 -12.02 10.30 14.29
C SER A 46 -10.94 10.86 13.38
N LEU A 47 -11.10 10.64 12.09
CA LEU A 47 -10.27 11.21 11.05
C LEU A 47 -11.15 11.60 9.88
N ASN A 48 -11.11 12.88 9.48
CA ASN A 48 -11.68 13.38 8.24
C ASN A 48 -10.58 13.99 7.39
N ARG A 49 -10.28 13.37 6.24
CA ARG A 49 -9.15 13.76 5.40
C ARG A 49 -9.52 13.83 3.93
N LEU A 50 -9.23 14.98 3.34
CA LEU A 50 -9.21 15.16 1.89
C LEU A 50 -7.78 14.94 1.38
N GLU A 51 -7.63 14.27 0.23
CA GLU A 51 -6.34 14.00 -0.39
C GLU A 51 -6.46 14.15 -1.91
N LEU A 52 -5.61 15.00 -2.48
CA LEU A 52 -5.43 15.11 -3.94
C LEU A 52 -4.15 14.39 -4.33
N ARG A 53 -4.23 13.52 -5.33
CA ARG A 53 -3.10 12.80 -5.91
C ARG A 53 -2.99 13.08 -7.39
N LEU A 54 -1.87 13.59 -7.81
CA LEU A 54 -1.50 13.74 -9.22
C LEU A 54 -0.53 12.63 -9.59
N LYS A 55 -0.76 11.97 -10.72
CA LYS A 55 0.02 10.84 -11.22
C LYS A 55 0.46 11.05 -12.66
N PRO A 56 1.42 11.94 -12.91
CA PRO A 56 1.98 12.11 -14.25
C PRO A 56 2.83 10.90 -14.65
N VAL A 57 2.74 10.55 -15.93
CA VAL A 57 3.56 9.52 -16.58
C VAL A 57 4.15 10.12 -17.84
N ALA A 58 5.48 10.15 -17.94
CA ALA A 58 6.21 10.62 -19.11
C ALA A 58 6.81 9.43 -19.86
N THR A 59 6.50 9.31 -21.15
CA THR A 59 7.16 8.35 -22.06
C THR A 59 8.47 8.95 -22.53
N ILE A 60 9.57 8.23 -22.31
CA ILE A 60 10.92 8.67 -22.71
C ILE A 60 11.30 8.10 -24.07
N ASN A 61 11.06 6.80 -24.27
CA ASN A 61 11.23 6.09 -25.53
C ASN A 61 10.44 4.77 -25.50
N ASP A 62 10.62 3.91 -26.49
CA ASP A 62 9.89 2.64 -26.65
C ASP A 62 10.06 1.66 -25.47
N HIS A 63 11.10 1.84 -24.67
CA HIS A 63 11.41 0.94 -23.54
C HIS A 63 11.24 1.62 -22.18
N TRP A 64 11.39 2.94 -22.10
CA TRP A 64 11.47 3.65 -20.83
C TRP A 64 10.36 4.67 -20.65
N LEU A 65 9.82 4.70 -19.44
CA LEU A 65 8.93 5.74 -18.97
C LEU A 65 9.35 6.20 -17.54
N VAL A 66 8.88 7.40 -17.17
CA VAL A 66 9.04 7.94 -15.83
C VAL A 66 7.66 8.14 -15.23
N ARG A 67 7.50 7.68 -14.01
CA ARG A 67 6.27 7.86 -13.21
C ARG A 67 6.55 8.77 -12.03
N ALA A 68 5.59 9.65 -11.73
CA ALA A 68 5.61 10.37 -10.47
C ALA A 68 4.25 10.32 -9.79
N ARG A 69 4.25 10.56 -8.48
CA ARG A 69 3.04 10.77 -7.68
C ARG A 69 3.27 11.90 -6.70
N ILE A 70 2.41 12.89 -6.74
CA ILE A 70 2.42 14.06 -5.89
C ILE A 70 1.13 14.04 -5.07
N ASP A 71 1.25 14.01 -3.74
CA ASP A 71 0.10 13.98 -2.82
C ASP A 71 0.04 15.29 -2.02
N GLY A 72 -1.15 15.92 -1.99
CA GLY A 72 -1.52 16.98 -1.06
C GLY A 72 -2.63 16.49 -0.14
N ARG A 73 -2.62 16.87 1.14
CA ARG A 73 -3.61 16.45 2.14
C ARG A 73 -4.13 17.63 2.93
N ALA A 74 -5.42 17.59 3.28
CA ALA A 74 -6.06 18.46 4.25
C ALA A 74 -6.80 17.61 5.29
N PHE A 75 -6.61 17.95 6.57
CA PHE A 75 -7.31 17.35 7.70
C PHE A 75 -8.46 18.27 8.08
N MET A 76 -9.68 17.82 7.83
CA MET A 76 -10.89 18.65 7.97
C MET A 76 -11.36 18.73 9.42
N ASP A 77 -10.87 17.85 10.31
CA ASP A 77 -11.13 17.93 11.74
C ASP A 77 -10.39 19.09 12.42
N THR A 78 -9.32 19.58 11.82
CA THR A 78 -8.43 20.61 12.39
C THR A 78 -8.21 21.79 11.46
N ASP A 79 -8.84 21.80 10.28
CA ASP A 79 -8.64 22.80 9.21
C ASP A 79 -7.17 23.03 8.85
N THR A 80 -6.37 21.95 8.94
CA THR A 80 -4.94 21.99 8.64
C THR A 80 -4.63 21.27 7.34
N SER A 81 -3.59 21.72 6.65
CA SER A 81 -3.07 21.05 5.45
C SER A 81 -1.62 20.65 5.65
N THR A 82 -1.23 19.56 5.01
CA THR A 82 0.18 19.17 4.90
C THR A 82 0.80 19.81 3.66
N SER A 83 2.11 19.97 3.69
CA SER A 83 2.87 20.31 2.49
C SER A 83 2.65 19.26 1.39
N VAL A 84 2.68 19.71 0.15
CA VAL A 84 2.70 18.81 -1.01
C VAL A 84 3.95 17.93 -0.96
N SER A 85 3.79 16.63 -1.14
CA SER A 85 4.89 15.67 -1.03
C SER A 85 5.01 14.80 -2.28
N LEU A 86 6.24 14.62 -2.74
CA LEU A 86 6.57 13.65 -3.78
C LEU A 86 6.54 12.25 -3.16
N LYS A 87 5.62 11.41 -3.63
CA LYS A 87 5.41 10.03 -3.13
C LYS A 87 5.96 8.96 -4.07
N GLN A 88 6.20 9.29 -5.33
CA GLN A 88 6.80 8.41 -6.32
C GLN A 88 7.55 9.25 -7.33
N ALA A 89 8.73 8.80 -7.71
CA ALA A 89 9.53 9.31 -8.83
C ALA A 89 10.49 8.21 -9.26
N ASN A 90 10.11 7.42 -10.24
CA ASN A 90 10.92 6.30 -10.71
C ASN A 90 10.94 6.21 -12.23
N ALA A 91 12.07 5.75 -12.75
CA ALA A 91 12.17 5.27 -14.12
C ALA A 91 11.78 3.80 -14.17
N GLU A 92 11.07 3.40 -15.22
CA GLU A 92 10.57 2.04 -15.47
C GLU A 92 10.93 1.64 -16.91
N GLY A 93 11.72 0.56 -17.05
CA GLY A 93 12.18 0.04 -18.32
C GLY A 93 11.59 -1.34 -18.60
N HIS A 94 11.16 -1.59 -19.87
CA HIS A 94 10.55 -2.83 -20.31
C HIS A 94 11.37 -3.48 -21.41
N TYR A 95 11.78 -4.75 -21.19
CA TYR A 95 12.56 -5.55 -22.11
C TYR A 95 12.03 -6.98 -22.16
N GLY A 96 11.11 -7.23 -23.08
CA GLY A 96 10.39 -8.51 -23.16
C GLY A 96 9.66 -8.83 -21.88
N ASN A 97 10.04 -9.90 -21.20
CA ASN A 97 9.45 -10.34 -19.93
C ASN A 97 10.05 -9.64 -18.68
N TRP A 98 11.00 -8.74 -18.89
CA TRP A 98 11.69 -8.05 -17.80
C TRP A 98 11.20 -6.63 -17.65
N THR A 99 10.97 -6.22 -16.39
CA THR A 99 10.74 -4.84 -15.98
C THR A 99 11.80 -4.44 -14.97
N ILE A 100 12.43 -3.29 -15.19
CA ILE A 100 13.46 -2.73 -14.31
C ILE A 100 12.96 -1.37 -13.83
N GLU A 101 12.95 -1.17 -12.53
CA GLU A 101 12.52 0.08 -11.91
C GLU A 101 13.61 0.63 -11.01
N ALA A 102 13.80 1.95 -10.99
CA ALA A 102 14.76 2.62 -10.11
C ALA A 102 14.28 4.02 -9.75
N GLY A 103 14.51 4.42 -8.49
CA GLY A 103 14.13 5.72 -7.94
C GLY A 103 13.34 5.61 -6.65
N LEU A 104 12.40 6.52 -6.44
CA LEU A 104 11.41 6.43 -5.37
C LEU A 104 10.18 5.68 -5.93
N LEU A 105 10.08 4.40 -5.63
CA LEU A 105 9.06 3.52 -6.20
C LEU A 105 8.11 2.97 -5.13
N PRO A 106 6.84 2.72 -5.48
CA PRO A 106 5.91 2.04 -4.59
C PRO A 106 6.29 0.55 -4.51
N VAL A 107 6.33 0.01 -3.30
CA VAL A 107 6.55 -1.41 -3.06
C VAL A 107 5.40 -1.97 -2.24
N THR A 108 4.81 -3.02 -2.74
CA THR A 108 3.73 -3.75 -2.06
C THR A 108 4.15 -5.20 -1.89
N THR A 109 4.01 -5.73 -0.68
CA THR A 109 4.13 -7.16 -0.40
C THR A 109 2.86 -7.89 -0.79
N GLU A 110 2.88 -9.22 -0.76
CA GLU A 110 1.69 -10.01 -1.12
C GLU A 110 0.47 -9.58 -0.32
N GLN A 111 -0.62 -9.27 -1.01
CA GLN A 111 -1.86 -8.70 -0.49
C GLN A 111 -1.68 -7.39 0.32
N GLY A 112 -0.52 -6.74 0.28
CA GLY A 112 -0.23 -5.52 1.02
C GLY A 112 -0.18 -5.71 2.55
N ILE A 113 0.02 -6.92 3.03
CA ILE A 113 -0.10 -7.22 4.46
C ILE A 113 1.12 -6.75 5.24
N VAL A 114 2.32 -7.02 4.75
CA VAL A 114 3.55 -6.66 5.48
C VAL A 114 3.94 -5.21 5.21
N TYR A 115 3.98 -4.83 3.93
CA TYR A 115 4.43 -3.50 3.51
C TYR A 115 3.70 -3.03 2.25
N ASP A 116 3.18 -1.81 2.29
CA ASP A 116 2.58 -1.08 1.18
C ASP A 116 2.93 0.42 1.31
N ASP A 117 4.14 0.77 0.90
CA ASP A 117 4.63 2.15 0.92
C ASP A 117 5.79 2.35 -0.07
N ASN A 118 6.45 3.49 -0.01
CA ASN A 118 7.52 3.85 -0.92
C ASN A 118 8.88 3.32 -0.47
N LEU A 119 9.74 3.07 -1.46
CA LEU A 119 11.11 2.65 -1.30
C LEU A 119 12.00 3.50 -2.21
N SER A 120 13.12 3.99 -1.69
CA SER A 120 14.20 4.58 -2.51
C SER A 120 15.18 3.50 -2.89
N GLY A 121 15.16 3.06 -4.15
CA GLY A 121 15.99 1.94 -4.57
C GLY A 121 15.65 1.43 -5.96
N GLY A 122 15.66 0.11 -6.14
CA GLY A 122 15.36 -0.52 -7.41
C GLY A 122 14.63 -1.84 -7.27
N GLN A 123 13.99 -2.24 -8.35
CA GLN A 123 13.27 -3.49 -8.49
C GLN A 123 13.52 -4.08 -9.87
N VAL A 124 13.70 -5.38 -9.92
CA VAL A 124 13.73 -6.15 -11.17
C VAL A 124 12.65 -7.21 -11.09
N THR A 125 11.82 -7.26 -12.11
CA THR A 125 10.72 -8.21 -12.24
C THR A 125 10.86 -8.98 -13.54
N TYR A 126 10.77 -10.30 -13.46
CA TYR A 126 10.51 -11.18 -14.57
C TYR A 126 9.08 -11.68 -14.51
N ALA A 127 8.34 -11.58 -15.59
CA ALA A 127 6.95 -12.04 -15.62
C ALA A 127 6.60 -12.71 -16.95
N ASN A 128 5.97 -13.88 -16.85
CA ASN A 128 5.28 -14.53 -17.95
C ASN A 128 3.90 -15.02 -17.49
N ASP A 129 3.17 -15.74 -18.33
CA ASP A 129 1.80 -16.17 -18.03
C ASP A 129 1.69 -17.02 -16.75
N LYS A 130 2.73 -17.79 -16.41
CA LYS A 130 2.72 -18.75 -15.29
C LYS A 130 3.53 -18.30 -14.10
N VAL A 131 4.56 -17.49 -14.31
CA VAL A 131 5.54 -17.15 -13.27
C VAL A 131 5.78 -15.66 -13.23
N THR A 132 5.79 -15.09 -12.02
CA THR A 132 6.38 -13.79 -11.76
C THR A 132 7.43 -13.94 -10.67
N ALA A 133 8.65 -13.52 -10.96
CA ALA A 133 9.73 -13.45 -9.98
C ALA A 133 10.18 -12.00 -9.85
N LEU A 134 10.35 -11.51 -8.62
CA LEU A 134 10.83 -10.16 -8.40
C LEU A 134 11.86 -10.10 -7.27
N VAL A 135 12.79 -9.17 -7.41
CA VAL A 135 13.73 -8.78 -6.36
C VAL A 135 13.71 -7.26 -6.24
N THR A 136 13.58 -6.78 -5.01
CA THR A 136 13.54 -5.37 -4.67
C THR A 136 14.60 -5.08 -3.61
N GLY A 137 15.31 -3.97 -3.73
CA GLY A 137 16.28 -3.53 -2.75
C GLY A 137 16.38 -2.01 -2.66
N GLY A 138 16.58 -1.50 -1.45
CA GLY A 138 16.71 -0.07 -1.23
C GLY A 138 16.53 0.36 0.22
N ARG A 139 16.10 1.60 0.43
CA ARG A 139 15.89 2.20 1.74
C ARG A 139 14.44 2.60 1.93
N ILE A 140 13.92 2.36 3.11
CA ILE A 140 12.56 2.75 3.51
C ILE A 140 12.61 3.74 4.66
N SER A 141 11.55 4.56 4.80
CA SER A 141 11.33 5.35 6.00
C SER A 141 10.83 4.45 7.13
N THR A 142 11.47 4.52 8.28
CA THR A 142 11.08 3.78 9.49
C THR A 142 10.16 4.59 10.40
N GLY A 143 9.93 5.87 10.13
CA GLY A 143 9.13 6.76 10.96
C GLY A 143 7.70 6.25 11.23
N ARG A 144 7.11 5.51 10.31
CA ARG A 144 5.79 4.89 10.52
C ARG A 144 5.78 3.76 11.54
N PHE A 145 6.90 3.10 11.77
CA PHE A 145 7.06 2.14 12.88
C PHE A 145 6.98 2.88 14.21
N VAL A 146 7.66 4.00 14.28
CA VAL A 146 7.78 4.83 15.48
C VAL A 146 6.47 5.51 15.86
N ASP A 147 5.79 6.12 14.88
CA ASP A 147 4.55 6.86 15.12
C ASP A 147 3.40 5.96 15.62
N ARG A 148 3.42 4.67 15.29
CA ARG A 148 2.42 3.72 15.77
C ARG A 148 2.57 3.42 17.25
N TYR A 149 3.79 3.28 17.73
CA TYR A 149 4.05 3.05 19.16
C TYR A 149 3.68 4.23 20.04
N LYS A 150 3.85 5.46 19.54
CA LYS A 150 3.44 6.68 20.26
C LYS A 150 1.92 6.80 20.38
N ASN A 151 1.15 6.29 19.41
CA ASN A 151 -0.31 6.39 19.39
C ASN A 151 -1.03 5.28 20.19
N ASP A 152 -0.34 4.17 20.51
CA ASP A 152 -0.91 3.06 21.29
C ASP A 152 -0.79 3.26 22.82
N GLY A 153 -0.60 4.51 23.27
CA GLY A 153 -0.60 4.86 24.71
C GLY A 153 0.69 4.53 25.46
N VAL A 154 1.73 4.16 24.76
CA VAL A 154 3.08 4.05 25.37
C VAL A 154 3.56 5.46 25.68
N LYS A 155 3.55 5.81 26.96
CA LYS A 155 4.04 7.10 27.49
C LYS A 155 5.45 7.38 26.97
N GLU A 156 5.72 8.66 26.70
CA GLU A 156 6.96 9.23 26.23
C GLU A 156 8.21 8.44 26.67
N LEU A 157 8.98 8.01 25.72
CA LEU A 157 10.27 7.39 25.97
C LEU A 157 11.22 8.40 26.62
N PRO A 158 11.84 8.08 27.76
CA PRO A 158 12.84 8.97 28.35
C PRO A 158 14.06 9.03 27.41
N GLY A 159 14.33 10.22 26.88
CA GLY A 159 15.49 10.53 26.05
C GLY A 159 15.20 10.45 24.56
N GLU A 160 14.83 11.60 23.99
CA GLU A 160 14.73 11.83 22.56
C GLU A 160 16.08 11.65 21.86
N LYS A 161 16.48 10.42 21.60
CA LYS A 161 17.42 10.14 20.52
C LYS A 161 16.60 9.61 19.35
N ALA A 162 16.54 10.40 18.29
CA ALA A 162 15.80 10.09 17.08
C ALA A 162 16.13 8.69 16.58
N PHE A 163 15.10 7.86 16.39
CA PHE A 163 15.20 6.65 15.57
C PHE A 163 15.90 7.02 14.26
N GLN A 164 16.75 6.15 13.75
CA GLN A 164 17.21 6.33 12.38
C GLN A 164 15.98 6.39 11.50
N SER A 165 15.80 7.49 10.81
CA SER A 165 14.61 7.75 9.97
C SER A 165 14.52 6.82 8.76
N THR A 166 15.51 5.93 8.56
CA THR A 166 15.61 5.04 7.40
C THR A 166 16.21 3.68 7.78
N GLY A 167 15.67 2.62 7.18
CA GLY A 167 16.22 1.25 7.23
C GLY A 167 16.49 0.70 5.84
N ASN A 168 17.35 -0.30 5.73
CA ASN A 168 17.57 -1.03 4.49
C ASN A 168 16.45 -2.06 4.32
N PHE A 169 15.93 -2.17 3.09
CA PHE A 169 14.85 -3.08 2.73
C PHE A 169 15.30 -3.98 1.58
N GLY A 170 15.05 -5.27 1.73
CA GLY A 170 15.19 -6.27 0.67
C GLY A 170 13.94 -7.14 0.60
N LYS A 171 13.49 -7.45 -0.61
CA LYS A 171 12.37 -8.37 -0.86
C LYS A 171 12.70 -9.26 -2.05
N ALA A 172 12.39 -10.55 -1.90
CA ALA A 172 12.33 -11.50 -3.00
C ALA A 172 10.95 -12.16 -2.99
N ALA A 173 10.31 -12.29 -4.15
CA ALA A 173 9.01 -12.96 -4.27
C ALA A 173 8.91 -13.76 -5.55
N LEU A 174 8.20 -14.89 -5.46
CA LEU A 174 7.90 -15.77 -6.56
C LEU A 174 6.41 -16.11 -6.56
N THR A 175 5.73 -15.75 -7.63
CA THR A 175 4.33 -16.11 -7.86
C THR A 175 4.25 -17.18 -8.93
N PHE A 176 3.51 -18.24 -8.67
CA PHE A 176 3.18 -19.29 -9.63
C PHE A 176 1.68 -19.33 -9.91
N ARG A 177 1.31 -19.39 -11.20
CA ARG A 177 -0.06 -19.40 -11.71
C ARG A 177 -0.31 -20.67 -12.53
N PRO A 178 -0.63 -21.80 -11.90
CA PRO A 178 -0.91 -23.04 -12.63
C PRO A 178 -2.17 -22.94 -13.50
N SER A 179 -3.09 -22.04 -13.17
CA SER A 179 -4.31 -21.80 -13.93
C SER A 179 -4.76 -20.34 -13.82
N SER A 180 -5.72 -19.93 -14.63
CA SER A 180 -6.36 -18.60 -14.53
C SER A 180 -7.19 -18.40 -13.26
N LYS A 181 -7.47 -19.49 -12.53
CA LYS A 181 -8.26 -19.45 -11.29
C LYS A 181 -7.42 -19.46 -10.03
N PHE A 182 -6.16 -19.87 -10.10
CA PHE A 182 -5.34 -20.05 -8.92
C PHE A 182 -3.95 -19.43 -9.09
N ASP A 183 -3.52 -18.70 -8.09
CA ASP A 183 -2.14 -18.28 -7.93
C ASP A 183 -1.68 -18.47 -6.49
N ILE A 184 -0.37 -18.67 -6.34
CA ILE A 184 0.32 -18.78 -5.07
C ILE A 184 1.62 -17.99 -5.13
N THR A 185 1.87 -17.21 -4.10
CA THR A 185 3.08 -16.37 -3.96
C THR A 185 3.82 -16.75 -2.69
N GLY A 186 5.11 -17.03 -2.83
CA GLY A 186 6.05 -17.06 -1.70
C GLY A 186 6.88 -15.79 -1.72
N GLU A 187 7.10 -15.19 -0.55
CA GLU A 187 7.95 -14.00 -0.42
C GLU A 187 8.84 -14.05 0.83
N TYR A 188 9.99 -13.38 0.73
CA TYR A 188 10.84 -13.11 1.88
C TYR A 188 11.20 -11.63 1.90
N ILE A 189 11.04 -11.03 3.08
CA ILE A 189 11.27 -9.61 3.32
C ILE A 189 12.33 -9.49 4.41
N HIS A 190 13.36 -8.72 4.15
CA HIS A 190 14.41 -8.41 5.12
C HIS A 190 14.53 -6.91 5.30
N ILE A 191 14.50 -6.47 6.58
CA ILE A 191 14.69 -5.06 6.93
C ILE A 191 15.80 -5.01 7.98
N SER A 192 16.79 -4.15 7.79
CA SER A 192 17.91 -3.96 8.70
C SER A 192 18.21 -2.49 8.96
N GLY A 193 19.02 -2.20 9.97
CA GLY A 193 19.33 -0.84 10.39
C GLY A 193 18.21 -0.19 11.21
N LEU A 194 17.35 -1.00 11.82
CA LEU A 194 16.43 -0.58 12.85
C LEU A 194 17.25 -0.39 14.11
N SER A 195 17.55 0.85 14.50
CA SER A 195 18.45 1.15 15.62
C SER A 195 18.00 0.51 16.93
N SER A 196 18.88 -0.26 17.58
CA SER A 196 18.62 -0.93 18.86
C SER A 196 18.70 0.02 20.07
N GLU A 197 19.26 1.21 19.92
CA GLU A 197 19.51 2.13 21.04
C GLU A 197 18.27 2.80 21.61
N ASN A 198 17.13 2.71 20.94
CA ASN A 198 15.89 3.39 21.28
C ASN A 198 14.69 2.47 21.52
N TYR A 199 14.93 1.19 21.81
CA TYR A 199 13.85 0.27 22.10
C TYR A 199 13.41 0.36 23.56
N THR A 200 12.07 0.48 23.78
CA THR A 200 11.47 0.27 25.09
C THR A 200 11.66 -1.18 25.57
N PRO A 201 11.40 -1.51 26.86
CA PRO A 201 11.39 -2.89 27.32
C PRO A 201 10.51 -3.82 26.49
N GLU A 202 9.39 -3.32 25.94
CA GLU A 202 8.52 -4.10 25.04
C GLU A 202 9.15 -4.26 23.65
N THR A 203 9.93 -3.30 23.19
CA THR A 203 10.66 -3.39 21.92
C THR A 203 12.02 -4.08 22.06
N LYS A 204 12.59 -4.22 23.26
CA LYS A 204 13.66 -5.19 23.52
C LYS A 204 13.24 -6.62 23.19
N ALA A 205 11.93 -6.88 23.15
CA ALA A 205 11.40 -8.14 22.63
C ALA A 205 11.76 -8.41 21.17
N TYR A 206 12.15 -7.39 20.35
CA TYR A 206 12.70 -7.67 19.02
C TYR A 206 14.06 -8.38 19.06
N GLY A 207 14.84 -8.18 20.09
CA GLY A 207 16.15 -8.84 20.26
C GLY A 207 17.08 -8.68 19.06
N SER A 208 16.72 -7.86 18.07
CA SER A 208 17.42 -7.71 16.80
C SER A 208 17.11 -6.35 16.18
N ASP A 209 18.11 -5.73 15.59
CA ASP A 209 17.97 -4.54 14.71
C ASP A 209 17.48 -4.91 13.30
N THR A 210 17.09 -6.17 13.12
CA THR A 210 16.65 -6.73 11.85
C THR A 210 15.30 -7.42 11.95
N VAL A 211 14.52 -7.35 10.89
CA VAL A 211 13.26 -8.08 10.67
C VAL A 211 13.46 -9.01 9.49
N GLY A 212 13.08 -10.27 9.62
CA GLY A 212 13.11 -11.25 8.54
C GLY A 212 11.77 -11.97 8.48
N ILE A 213 10.92 -11.59 7.52
CA ILE A 213 9.57 -12.14 7.39
C ILE A 213 9.51 -13.00 6.13
N TRP A 214 9.17 -14.27 6.29
CA TRP A 214 8.71 -15.09 5.18
C TRP A 214 7.19 -15.05 5.12
N GLY A 215 6.62 -15.11 3.92
CA GLY A 215 5.19 -15.09 3.71
C GLY A 215 4.78 -16.01 2.56
N ILE A 216 3.57 -16.51 2.66
CA ILE A 216 2.91 -17.27 1.60
C ILE A 216 1.49 -16.75 1.44
N GLY A 217 1.12 -16.39 0.22
CA GLY A 217 -0.21 -15.95 -0.15
C GLY A 217 -0.78 -16.81 -1.26
N ALA A 218 -2.08 -16.99 -1.28
CA ALA A 218 -2.76 -17.69 -2.34
C ALA A 218 -4.11 -17.04 -2.66
N ASN A 219 -4.49 -17.10 -3.92
CA ASN A 219 -5.78 -16.62 -4.41
C ASN A 219 -6.46 -17.72 -5.22
N TYR A 220 -7.76 -17.94 -4.97
CA TYR A 220 -8.57 -18.87 -5.72
C TYR A 220 -9.87 -18.20 -6.20
N LYS A 221 -10.11 -18.23 -7.50
CA LYS A 221 -11.33 -17.74 -8.15
C LYS A 221 -12.27 -18.92 -8.38
N PHE A 222 -13.34 -19.02 -7.62
CA PHE A 222 -14.38 -20.02 -7.84
C PHE A 222 -15.02 -19.81 -9.22
N ASP A 223 -15.36 -18.56 -9.50
CA ASP A 223 -15.87 -18.07 -10.75
C ASP A 223 -15.47 -16.59 -11.00
N LYS A 224 -16.14 -15.91 -11.93
CA LYS A 224 -15.90 -14.49 -12.23
C LYS A 224 -16.30 -13.53 -11.10
N ASN A 225 -17.11 -14.01 -10.15
CA ASN A 225 -17.68 -13.17 -9.09
C ASN A 225 -17.09 -13.48 -7.71
N VAL A 226 -16.67 -14.72 -7.44
CA VAL A 226 -16.27 -15.15 -6.09
C VAL A 226 -14.78 -15.49 -6.07
N LYS A 227 -14.05 -14.82 -5.17
CA LYS A 227 -12.62 -15.03 -4.92
C LYS A 227 -12.36 -15.24 -3.43
N LEU A 228 -11.56 -16.25 -3.12
CA LEU A 228 -10.96 -16.46 -1.80
C LEU A 228 -9.48 -16.09 -1.87
N SER A 229 -9.01 -15.28 -0.93
CA SER A 229 -7.61 -14.92 -0.76
C SER A 229 -7.15 -15.30 0.64
N GLY A 230 -5.95 -15.85 0.74
CA GLY A 230 -5.33 -16.19 2.02
C GLY A 230 -3.88 -15.74 2.05
N TYR A 231 -3.41 -15.39 3.23
CA TYR A 231 -2.00 -15.06 3.48
C TYR A 231 -1.59 -15.51 4.88
N TYR A 232 -0.37 -15.99 4.98
CA TYR A 232 0.32 -16.23 6.26
C TYR A 232 1.75 -15.73 6.16
N GLY A 233 2.23 -15.05 7.20
CA GLY A 233 3.60 -14.60 7.32
C GLY A 233 4.13 -14.70 8.75
N GLU A 234 5.43 -14.87 8.89
CA GLU A 234 6.08 -14.97 10.18
C GLU A 234 7.45 -14.29 10.17
N ASN A 235 7.70 -13.46 11.19
CA ASN A 235 9.01 -12.90 11.46
C ASN A 235 9.85 -13.94 12.25
N THR A 236 11.00 -14.30 11.69
CA THR A 236 11.90 -15.31 12.26
C THR A 236 13.05 -14.69 13.05
N LYS A 237 13.11 -13.37 13.20
CA LYS A 237 14.17 -12.67 13.92
C LYS A 237 13.70 -12.31 15.33
N GLY A 238 14.58 -12.53 16.30
CA GLY A 238 14.30 -12.28 17.72
C GLY A 238 13.52 -13.41 18.41
N ASP A 239 13.51 -13.37 19.74
CA ASP A 239 12.71 -14.27 20.57
C ASP A 239 11.35 -13.62 20.85
N LEU A 240 10.40 -13.88 19.97
CA LEU A 240 9.12 -13.19 19.93
C LEU A 240 7.97 -14.14 20.30
N GLU A 241 7.01 -13.65 21.07
CA GLU A 241 5.76 -14.37 21.25
C GLU A 241 5.03 -14.55 19.92
N LYS A 242 4.55 -15.77 19.65
CA LYS A 242 3.90 -16.14 18.39
C LYS A 242 2.75 -15.22 17.96
N LYS A 243 2.06 -14.60 18.90
CA LYS A 243 0.95 -13.68 18.61
C LYS A 243 1.44 -12.36 17.97
N PHE A 244 2.68 -11.96 18.21
CA PHE A 244 3.26 -10.72 17.69
C PHE A 244 4.10 -10.95 16.43
N ASN A 245 4.73 -12.11 16.28
CA ASN A 245 5.60 -12.39 15.14
C ASN A 245 4.88 -12.96 13.92
N ARG A 246 3.56 -13.17 14.01
CA ARG A 246 2.73 -13.74 12.93
C ARG A 246 1.72 -12.74 12.40
N ASN A 247 1.46 -12.85 11.13
CA ASN A 247 0.31 -12.22 10.51
C ASN A 247 -0.41 -13.23 9.62
N PHE A 248 -1.72 -13.13 9.54
CA PHE A 248 -2.49 -13.86 8.57
C PHE A 248 -3.75 -13.10 8.17
N SER A 249 -4.27 -13.41 6.99
CA SER A 249 -5.51 -12.91 6.46
C SER A 249 -6.22 -14.01 5.67
N ALA A 250 -7.54 -14.09 5.83
CA ALA A 250 -8.40 -14.83 4.95
C ALA A 250 -9.54 -13.91 4.52
N GLU A 251 -9.74 -13.72 3.22
CA GLU A 251 -10.77 -12.83 2.65
C GLU A 251 -11.58 -13.55 1.59
N LEU A 252 -12.89 -13.54 1.76
CA LEU A 252 -13.86 -13.95 0.74
C LEU A 252 -14.46 -12.68 0.12
N ARG A 253 -14.33 -12.55 -1.20
CA ARG A 253 -14.82 -11.40 -1.96
C ARG A 253 -15.84 -11.82 -3.00
N TYR A 254 -16.93 -11.08 -3.07
CA TYR A 254 -17.97 -11.20 -4.09
C TYR A 254 -17.95 -9.97 -4.99
N LYS A 255 -17.71 -10.18 -6.28
CA LYS A 255 -17.59 -9.14 -7.32
C LYS A 255 -16.49 -8.11 -7.00
N GLY A 256 -16.61 -6.90 -7.54
CA GLY A 256 -15.76 -5.74 -7.37
C GLY A 256 -16.35 -4.56 -8.11
N ALA A 257 -16.14 -3.35 -7.60
CA ALA A 257 -16.54 -2.13 -8.29
C ALA A 257 -15.52 -1.77 -9.38
N SER A 258 -16.02 -1.47 -10.56
CA SER A 258 -15.25 -0.92 -11.68
C SER A 258 -15.54 0.57 -11.81
N LYS A 259 -14.52 1.42 -11.75
CA LYS A 259 -14.71 2.87 -11.91
C LYS A 259 -15.32 3.28 -13.25
N ALA A 260 -15.25 2.42 -14.27
CA ALA A 260 -15.84 2.65 -15.58
C ALA A 260 -17.34 2.35 -15.62
N ASP A 261 -17.82 1.44 -14.73
CA ASP A 261 -19.13 0.83 -14.81
C ASP A 261 -20.03 1.33 -13.67
N HIS A 262 -20.90 2.28 -13.96
CA HIS A 262 -21.91 2.75 -13.00
C HIS A 262 -22.77 1.58 -12.51
N GLY A 263 -23.01 1.55 -11.18
CA GLY A 263 -23.79 0.49 -10.54
C GLY A 263 -23.00 -0.78 -10.22
N SER A 264 -21.74 -0.90 -10.67
CA SER A 264 -20.89 -2.03 -10.27
C SER A 264 -20.57 -1.96 -8.78
N PHE A 265 -20.51 -3.12 -8.13
CA PHE A 265 -20.26 -3.22 -6.70
C PHE A 265 -19.43 -4.44 -6.34
N GLY A 266 -18.83 -4.39 -5.17
CA GLY A 266 -18.15 -5.53 -4.55
C GLY A 266 -18.42 -5.57 -3.06
N LEU A 267 -18.42 -6.77 -2.49
CA LEU A 267 -18.56 -7.03 -1.06
C LEU A 267 -17.43 -7.96 -0.62
N TYR A 268 -17.00 -7.84 0.62
CA TYR A 268 -16.06 -8.80 1.20
C TYR A 268 -16.28 -9.01 2.69
N ALA A 269 -15.86 -10.18 3.15
CA ALA A 269 -15.67 -10.49 4.54
C ALA A 269 -14.27 -11.07 4.74
N ALA A 270 -13.60 -10.68 5.81
CA ALA A 270 -12.24 -11.12 6.10
C ALA A 270 -12.05 -11.34 7.59
N TYR A 271 -11.17 -12.28 7.93
CA TYR A 271 -10.57 -12.36 9.24
C TYR A 271 -9.09 -12.07 9.12
N ARG A 272 -8.57 -11.19 9.99
CA ARG A 272 -7.17 -10.78 9.96
C ARG A 272 -6.55 -10.81 11.34
N HIS A 273 -5.27 -11.14 11.37
CA HIS A 273 -4.39 -11.04 12.54
C HIS A 273 -3.09 -10.35 12.09
N LEU A 274 -2.83 -9.18 12.60
CA LEU A 274 -1.66 -8.39 12.26
C LEU A 274 -0.76 -8.24 13.49
N GLY A 275 0.12 -9.22 13.71
CA GLY A 275 1.12 -9.09 14.76
C GLY A 275 2.06 -7.92 14.46
N ASN A 276 2.26 -7.02 15.42
CA ASN A 276 3.03 -5.78 15.21
C ASN A 276 4.50 -6.02 14.81
N MET A 277 5.04 -7.20 15.11
CA MET A 277 6.41 -7.60 14.78
C MET A 277 6.53 -8.27 13.41
N SER A 278 5.40 -8.55 12.75
CA SER A 278 5.36 -9.20 11.44
C SER A 278 4.75 -8.33 10.35
N VAL A 279 4.39 -7.09 10.66
CA VAL A 279 3.89 -6.11 9.70
C VAL A 279 4.58 -4.77 9.90
N VAL A 280 4.81 -4.06 8.79
CA VAL A 280 5.57 -2.81 8.79
C VAL A 280 4.70 -1.63 8.40
N ALA A 281 4.04 -1.72 7.27
CA ALA A 281 3.17 -0.68 6.73
C ALA A 281 2.03 -1.34 5.94
N PRO A 282 1.09 -2.04 6.59
CA PRO A 282 0.02 -2.72 5.89
C PRO A 282 -0.94 -1.76 5.18
N THR A 283 -1.56 -2.23 4.08
CA THR A 283 -2.43 -1.42 3.21
C THR A 283 -3.79 -1.07 3.82
N PHE A 284 -4.18 -1.72 4.90
CA PHE A 284 -5.55 -1.67 5.41
C PHE A 284 -5.94 -0.31 6.01
N GLY A 285 -7.20 0.08 5.82
CA GLY A 285 -7.79 1.30 6.40
C GLY A 285 -8.50 1.07 7.73
N THR A 286 -8.92 -0.16 7.99
CA THR A 286 -9.75 -0.55 9.14
C THR A 286 -8.95 -1.22 10.24
N ILE A 287 -8.21 -2.29 9.94
CA ILE A 287 -7.37 -2.98 10.90
C ILE A 287 -5.98 -2.34 10.99
N GLU A 288 -5.43 -2.31 12.19
CA GLU A 288 -4.09 -1.78 12.48
C GLU A 288 -3.16 -2.88 13.01
N PRO A 289 -1.83 -2.71 12.97
CA PRO A 289 -0.91 -3.61 13.65
C PRO A 289 -1.26 -3.78 15.12
N SER A 290 -1.00 -4.95 15.68
CA SER A 290 -1.45 -5.40 17.00
C SER A 290 -2.95 -5.66 17.13
N TRP A 291 -3.68 -5.76 16.02
CA TRP A 291 -5.11 -6.08 16.05
C TRP A 291 -5.39 -7.41 15.36
N LYS A 292 -6.46 -8.06 15.81
CA LYS A 292 -7.04 -9.24 15.15
C LYS A 292 -8.56 -9.18 15.23
N GLY A 293 -9.25 -9.66 14.21
CA GLY A 293 -10.71 -9.66 14.21
C GLY A 293 -11.30 -9.81 12.82
N TRP A 294 -12.59 -9.60 12.75
CA TRP A 294 -13.38 -9.65 11.55
C TRP A 294 -13.52 -8.28 10.89
N GLU A 295 -13.51 -8.28 9.59
CA GLU A 295 -13.75 -7.10 8.77
C GLU A 295 -14.78 -7.44 7.70
N VAL A 296 -15.78 -6.58 7.54
CA VAL A 296 -16.72 -6.63 6.43
C VAL A 296 -16.71 -5.30 5.70
N GLY A 297 -16.83 -5.33 4.40
CA GLY A 297 -16.81 -4.10 3.63
C GLY A 297 -17.38 -4.26 2.25
N GLY A 298 -17.53 -3.11 1.60
CA GLY A 298 -18.04 -3.04 0.24
C GLY A 298 -17.61 -1.80 -0.49
N GLU A 299 -17.81 -1.86 -1.78
CA GLU A 299 -17.51 -0.79 -2.73
C GLU A 299 -18.64 -0.67 -3.75
N TYR A 300 -18.90 0.56 -4.21
CA TYR A 300 -19.95 0.86 -5.17
C TYR A 300 -19.53 2.02 -6.09
N THR A 301 -19.80 1.87 -7.38
CA THR A 301 -19.56 2.91 -8.38
C THR A 301 -20.81 3.75 -8.59
N PHE A 302 -20.86 4.94 -7.98
CA PHE A 302 -21.98 5.88 -8.01
C PHE A 302 -22.18 6.52 -9.39
N ALA A 303 -21.08 6.78 -10.07
CA ALA A 303 -21.03 7.27 -11.44
C ALA A 303 -19.68 6.88 -12.06
N LYS A 304 -19.53 7.00 -13.37
CA LYS A 304 -18.23 6.82 -14.04
C LYS A 304 -17.17 7.64 -13.30
N ASN A 305 -16.09 6.99 -12.90
CA ASN A 305 -14.97 7.57 -12.16
C ASN A 305 -15.27 8.03 -10.71
N ILE A 306 -16.43 7.67 -10.13
CA ILE A 306 -16.77 7.98 -8.74
C ILE A 306 -17.08 6.66 -8.00
N VAL A 307 -16.19 6.27 -7.08
CA VAL A 307 -16.29 5.00 -6.33
C VAL A 307 -16.26 5.26 -4.84
N GLY A 308 -17.25 4.75 -4.13
CA GLY A 308 -17.31 4.76 -2.67
C GLY A 308 -16.94 3.40 -2.07
N TYR A 309 -16.39 3.46 -0.86
CA TYR A 309 -15.99 2.32 -0.05
C TYR A 309 -16.51 2.52 1.36
N VAL A 310 -16.93 1.44 2.00
CA VAL A 310 -17.21 1.40 3.43
C VAL A 310 -16.75 0.06 3.98
N ALA A 311 -16.15 0.08 5.18
CA ALA A 311 -15.75 -1.13 5.87
C ALA A 311 -15.92 -0.95 7.38
N TYR A 312 -16.22 -2.05 8.05
CA TYR A 312 -16.37 -2.14 9.49
C TYR A 312 -15.48 -3.28 10.01
N PHE A 313 -14.72 -2.97 11.03
CA PHE A 313 -13.86 -3.91 11.74
C PHE A 313 -14.36 -4.07 13.17
N ASP A 314 -14.38 -5.32 13.66
CA ASP A 314 -14.69 -5.70 15.03
C ASP A 314 -13.66 -6.75 15.48
N GLY A 315 -12.96 -6.45 16.57
CA GLY A 315 -11.89 -7.32 17.04
C GLY A 315 -11.25 -6.85 18.33
N GLU A 316 -10.07 -7.34 18.61
CA GLU A 316 -9.34 -7.07 19.84
C GLU A 316 -7.89 -6.61 19.58
N ASN A 317 -7.33 -5.90 20.53
CA ASN A 317 -5.90 -5.58 20.59
C ASN A 317 -5.13 -6.81 21.10
N ILE A 318 -4.11 -7.24 20.33
CA ILE A 318 -3.28 -8.42 20.67
C ILE A 318 -2.35 -8.12 21.85
N ALA A 319 -1.88 -6.87 21.95
CA ALA A 319 -0.95 -6.43 22.98
C ALA A 319 -1.65 -6.27 24.34
N ASP A 320 -2.84 -5.69 24.31
CA ASP A 320 -3.65 -5.46 25.49
C ASP A 320 -4.87 -6.41 25.47
N ARG A 321 -4.71 -7.55 26.12
CA ARG A 321 -5.72 -8.61 26.13
C ARG A 321 -7.01 -8.13 26.78
N GLY A 322 -8.09 -8.15 26.02
CA GLY A 322 -9.43 -7.81 26.46
C GLY A 322 -9.87 -6.38 26.10
N THR A 323 -9.02 -5.62 25.41
CA THR A 323 -9.45 -4.33 24.84
C THR A 323 -10.09 -4.56 23.48
N ASP A 324 -11.43 -4.51 23.45
CA ASP A 324 -12.20 -4.54 22.22
C ASP A 324 -11.96 -3.28 21.38
N VAL A 325 -11.79 -3.47 20.10
CA VAL A 325 -11.56 -2.39 19.13
C VAL A 325 -12.54 -2.53 17.99
N LYS A 326 -13.26 -1.44 17.72
CA LYS A 326 -14.15 -1.34 16.56
C LYS A 326 -13.73 -0.16 15.71
N LYS A 327 -13.80 -0.30 14.38
CA LYS A 327 -13.49 0.80 13.47
C LYS A 327 -14.42 0.79 12.29
N ILE A 328 -15.05 1.92 12.03
CA ILE A 328 -15.71 2.20 10.77
C ILE A 328 -14.79 3.06 9.91
N TRP A 329 -14.69 2.74 8.64
CA TRP A 329 -13.87 3.46 7.69
C TRP A 329 -14.62 3.60 6.39
N SER A 330 -14.60 4.80 5.81
CA SER A 330 -15.23 5.09 4.54
C SER A 330 -14.34 5.95 3.67
N ARG A 331 -14.49 5.82 2.35
CA ARG A 331 -13.77 6.63 1.36
C ARG A 331 -14.61 6.81 0.13
N ILE A 332 -14.62 8.02 -0.41
CA ILE A 332 -15.09 8.27 -1.76
C ILE A 332 -13.91 8.74 -2.61
N ARG A 333 -13.80 8.25 -3.85
CA ARG A 333 -12.73 8.54 -4.80
C ARG A 333 -13.31 9.10 -6.09
N TYR A 334 -12.74 10.19 -6.56
CA TYR A 334 -13.01 10.83 -7.82
C TYR A 334 -11.77 10.70 -8.70
N PHE A 335 -11.86 9.94 -9.78
CA PHE A 335 -10.74 9.70 -10.70
C PHE A 335 -10.82 10.64 -11.91
N PHE A 336 -9.68 11.13 -12.38
CA PHE A 336 -9.54 11.94 -13.60
C PHE A 336 -8.27 11.57 -14.37
#